data_10aae68d403d7924e075898d84f7be1e
#
_entry.id   10aae68d403d7924e075898d84f7be1e
#
_cell.length_a   1.000
_cell.length_b   1.000
_cell.length_c   1.000
_cell.angle_alpha   90.00
_cell.angle_beta   90.00
_cell.angle_gamma   90.00
#
_symmetry.space_group_name_H-M   'P 1'
#
loop_
_entity.id
_entity.type
_entity.pdbx_description
1 polymer ?
#
loop_
_entity_poly.entity_id
_entity_poly.type
_entity_poly.pdbx_seq_one_letter_code
_entity_poly.pdbx_strand_id
1 'polypeptide(L)'
;MNDDREVIFSRVRGALAPLAKRAAYPAYPDDVAVMREITDWRDPWGVFCERTKLVNGTGLERPEDLVALLKTASWLHGYCDPKLWPRLAPAFGPEFTVELEFDRTRVDDYQFGITRAVGAIAETGTLILSDTTTSRRLGALAPWVHIALLRREEVLANVAQAVALLGDDPNIIWVTGPSKTADVEGILIEGVHGPGRQIALLMG
;
A
#
# COMPACT_ATOMS: atom_id res chain seq x y z
N MET A 1 -30.66 -0.25 10.79
CA MET A 1 -29.54 0.36 10.02
C MET A 1 -29.87 0.77 8.58
N ASN A 2 -30.89 0.20 7.94
CA ASN A 2 -31.31 0.68 6.60
C ASN A 2 -32.09 2.01 6.63
N ASP A 3 -32.71 2.37 7.76
CA ASP A 3 -33.59 3.54 7.90
C ASP A 3 -32.80 4.86 7.85
N ASP A 4 -31.64 4.95 8.52
CA ASP A 4 -30.84 6.17 8.57
C ASP A 4 -30.27 6.57 7.20
N ARG A 5 -29.90 5.57 6.40
CA ARG A 5 -29.41 5.81 5.04
C ARG A 5 -30.48 6.44 4.15
N GLU A 6 -31.70 5.89 4.18
CA GLU A 6 -32.82 6.42 3.39
C GLU A 6 -33.23 7.81 3.87
N VAL A 7 -33.22 8.07 5.17
CA VAL A 7 -33.47 9.40 5.74
C VAL A 7 -32.44 10.43 5.23
N ILE A 8 -31.15 10.08 5.25
CA ILE A 8 -30.08 10.95 4.77
C ILE A 8 -30.26 11.23 3.28
N PHE A 9 -30.43 10.20 2.46
CA PHE A 9 -30.60 10.37 1.01
C PHE A 9 -31.89 11.12 0.65
N SER A 10 -32.97 10.94 1.39
CA SER A 10 -34.21 11.71 1.19
C SER A 10 -33.98 13.19 1.43
N ARG A 11 -33.27 13.56 2.52
CA ARG A 11 -32.90 14.96 2.81
C ARG A 11 -31.99 15.55 1.73
N VAL A 12 -31.01 14.81 1.26
CA VAL A 12 -30.12 15.25 0.18
C VAL A 12 -30.89 15.46 -1.13
N ARG A 13 -31.75 14.50 -1.50
CA ARG A 13 -32.60 14.64 -2.69
C ARG A 13 -33.54 15.84 -2.58
N GLY A 14 -34.15 16.07 -1.42
CA GLY A 14 -35.02 17.22 -1.15
C GLY A 14 -34.28 18.54 -1.26
N ALA A 15 -33.07 18.63 -0.73
CA ALA A 15 -32.22 19.81 -0.82
C ALA A 15 -31.76 20.12 -2.27
N LEU A 16 -31.56 19.06 -3.09
CA LEU A 16 -31.14 19.19 -4.48
C LEU A 16 -32.31 19.42 -5.47
N ALA A 17 -33.55 19.10 -5.09
CA ALA A 17 -34.71 19.20 -5.95
C ALA A 17 -34.98 20.63 -6.50
N PRO A 18 -34.77 21.72 -5.72
CA PRO A 18 -34.96 23.08 -6.22
C PRO A 18 -33.90 23.56 -7.22
N LEU A 19 -32.79 22.84 -7.38
CA LEU A 19 -31.74 23.22 -8.32
C LEU A 19 -32.20 22.99 -9.76
N ALA A 20 -32.70 24.05 -10.40
CA ALA A 20 -33.25 24.01 -11.75
C ALA A 20 -32.24 23.60 -12.85
N LYS A 21 -30.95 23.79 -12.59
CA LYS A 21 -29.86 23.33 -13.45
C LYS A 21 -28.73 22.75 -12.60
N ARG A 22 -28.45 21.49 -12.79
CA ARG A 22 -27.18 20.91 -12.30
C ARG A 22 -26.10 21.23 -13.35
N ALA A 23 -24.92 21.65 -12.87
CA ALA A 23 -23.75 21.69 -13.75
C ALA A 23 -23.56 20.31 -14.37
N ALA A 24 -23.35 20.25 -15.67
CA ALA A 24 -22.95 19.02 -16.31
C ALA A 24 -21.63 18.53 -15.68
N TYR A 25 -21.51 17.21 -15.53
CA TYR A 25 -20.22 16.63 -15.12
C TYR A 25 -19.16 17.08 -16.15
N PRO A 26 -18.05 17.69 -15.72
CA PRO A 26 -17.05 18.18 -16.67
C PRO A 26 -16.51 17.00 -17.47
N ALA A 27 -16.52 17.14 -18.80
CA ALA A 27 -15.80 16.22 -19.67
C ALA A 27 -14.31 16.50 -19.53
N TYR A 28 -13.56 15.55 -19.01
CA TYR A 28 -12.12 15.61 -19.00
C TYR A 28 -11.60 14.95 -20.29
N PRO A 29 -10.65 15.57 -20.99
CA PRO A 29 -9.95 14.91 -22.07
C PRO A 29 -9.26 13.66 -21.53
N ASP A 30 -9.41 12.51 -22.20
CA ASP A 30 -8.79 11.24 -21.80
C ASP A 30 -7.25 11.32 -21.79
N ASP A 31 -6.68 12.39 -22.35
CA ASP A 31 -5.25 12.63 -22.44
C ASP A 31 -4.66 13.46 -21.27
N VAL A 32 -5.45 13.81 -20.25
CA VAL A 32 -4.92 14.41 -19.02
C VAL A 32 -4.15 13.35 -18.23
N ALA A 33 -3.09 12.84 -18.84
CA ALA A 33 -2.13 12.00 -18.16
C ALA A 33 -1.33 12.87 -17.19
N VAL A 34 -1.48 12.61 -15.90
CA VAL A 34 -0.79 13.35 -14.83
C VAL A 34 0.73 13.18 -14.93
N MET A 35 1.19 12.10 -15.57
CA MET A 35 2.61 11.72 -15.65
C MET A 35 3.07 11.51 -17.09
N ARG A 36 3.10 12.59 -17.87
CA ARG A 36 3.63 12.55 -19.26
C ARG A 36 5.16 12.33 -19.34
N GLU A 37 5.87 12.41 -18.20
CA GLU A 37 7.33 12.22 -18.15
C GLU A 37 7.76 10.77 -18.34
N ILE A 38 6.88 9.80 -18.09
CA ILE A 38 7.21 8.39 -18.26
C ILE A 38 6.90 7.99 -19.69
N THR A 39 7.93 7.88 -20.49
CA THR A 39 7.82 7.51 -21.92
C THR A 39 8.15 6.05 -22.18
N ASP A 40 8.77 5.35 -21.24
CA ASP A 40 9.16 3.95 -21.36
C ASP A 40 8.51 3.08 -20.28
N TRP A 41 7.60 2.23 -20.74
CA TRP A 41 6.86 1.29 -19.91
C TRP A 41 7.31 -0.18 -20.08
N ARG A 42 8.46 -0.42 -20.72
CA ARG A 42 8.97 -1.78 -20.94
C ARG A 42 9.38 -2.47 -19.63
N ASP A 43 9.74 -1.69 -18.61
CA ASP A 43 10.02 -2.18 -17.26
C ASP A 43 9.21 -1.42 -16.20
N PRO A 44 7.93 -1.77 -15.98
CA PRO A 44 7.11 -1.13 -14.95
C PRO A 44 7.68 -1.27 -13.53
N TRP A 45 8.39 -2.37 -13.25
CA TRP A 45 9.04 -2.54 -11.95
C TRP A 45 10.19 -1.57 -11.71
N GLY A 46 11.05 -1.37 -12.71
CA GLY A 46 12.12 -0.36 -12.63
C GLY A 46 11.55 1.03 -12.39
N VAL A 47 10.51 1.42 -13.14
CA VAL A 47 9.79 2.69 -12.94
C VAL A 47 9.21 2.78 -11.53
N PHE A 48 8.57 1.71 -11.04
CA PHE A 48 8.06 1.65 -9.67
C PHE A 48 9.17 1.88 -8.65
N CYS A 49 10.33 1.22 -8.80
CA CYS A 49 11.47 1.36 -7.90
C CYS A 49 12.00 2.80 -7.86
N GLU A 50 12.10 3.46 -9.01
CA GLU A 50 12.51 4.87 -9.08
C GLU A 50 11.50 5.78 -8.36
N ARG A 51 10.21 5.61 -8.64
CA ARG A 51 9.15 6.45 -8.06
C ARG A 51 8.97 6.20 -6.56
N THR A 52 8.97 4.95 -6.11
CA THR A 52 8.86 4.63 -4.67
C THR A 52 10.05 5.18 -3.87
N LYS A 53 11.25 5.22 -4.47
CA LYS A 53 12.43 5.85 -3.86
C LYS A 53 12.26 7.35 -3.62
N LEU A 54 11.60 8.07 -4.53
CA LEU A 54 11.33 9.50 -4.38
C LEU A 54 10.43 9.82 -3.17
N VAL A 55 9.64 8.85 -2.73
CA VAL A 55 8.78 8.96 -1.56
C VAL A 55 9.31 8.18 -0.35
N ASN A 56 10.62 7.87 -0.32
CA ASN A 56 11.33 7.14 0.72
C ASN A 56 10.90 5.66 0.90
N GLY A 57 10.33 5.05 -0.13
CA GLY A 57 10.10 3.61 -0.19
C GLY A 57 11.30 2.86 -0.78
N THR A 58 11.25 1.54 -0.75
CA THR A 58 12.32 0.66 -1.24
C THR A 58 11.73 -0.48 -2.06
N GLY A 59 12.28 -0.75 -3.25
CA GLY A 59 11.98 -1.94 -4.04
C GLY A 59 13.11 -2.96 -3.94
N LEU A 60 12.79 -4.22 -3.70
CA LEU A 60 13.72 -5.34 -3.62
C LEU A 60 13.24 -6.49 -4.52
N GLU A 61 14.21 -7.27 -5.05
CA GLU A 61 13.89 -8.42 -5.91
C GLU A 61 14.21 -9.76 -5.27
N ARG A 62 14.97 -9.78 -4.18
CA ARG A 62 15.41 -11.02 -3.56
C ARG A 62 15.16 -11.02 -2.05
N PRO A 63 14.66 -12.13 -1.49
CA PRO A 63 14.48 -12.28 -0.05
C PRO A 63 15.78 -12.06 0.75
N GLU A 64 16.94 -12.42 0.19
CA GLU A 64 18.23 -12.26 0.85
C GLU A 64 18.57 -10.79 1.08
N ASP A 65 18.23 -9.91 0.14
CA ASP A 65 18.43 -8.46 0.28
C ASP A 65 17.53 -7.88 1.37
N LEU A 66 16.28 -8.36 1.47
CA LEU A 66 15.38 -8.01 2.56
C LEU A 66 15.96 -8.43 3.92
N VAL A 67 16.40 -9.68 4.04
CA VAL A 67 16.97 -10.23 5.28
C VAL A 67 18.21 -9.44 5.69
N ALA A 68 19.11 -9.13 4.75
CA ALA A 68 20.29 -8.32 5.01
C ALA A 68 19.93 -6.92 5.55
N LEU A 69 18.89 -6.28 4.97
CA LEU A 69 18.40 -4.99 5.41
C LEU A 69 17.82 -5.07 6.83
N LEU A 70 16.95 -6.03 7.10
CA LEU A 70 16.33 -6.23 8.42
C LEU A 70 17.38 -6.48 9.50
N LYS A 71 18.38 -7.31 9.18
CA LYS A 71 19.49 -7.66 10.07
C LYS A 71 20.37 -6.45 10.39
N THR A 72 20.74 -5.68 9.38
CA THR A 72 21.55 -4.46 9.54
C THR A 72 20.87 -3.43 10.43
N ALA A 73 19.54 -3.33 10.34
CA ALA A 73 18.74 -2.42 11.16
C ALA A 73 18.34 -3.00 12.52
N SER A 74 18.72 -4.25 12.83
CA SER A 74 18.33 -4.98 14.05
C SER A 74 16.81 -5.14 14.21
N TRP A 75 16.08 -5.25 13.11
CA TRP A 75 14.65 -5.57 13.10
C TRP A 75 14.48 -7.08 12.98
N LEU A 76 14.47 -7.75 14.13
CA LEU A 76 14.57 -9.20 14.19
C LEU A 76 13.25 -9.89 14.59
N HIS A 77 12.26 -9.13 15.07
CA HIS A 77 10.95 -9.67 15.46
C HIS A 77 9.84 -9.07 14.59
N GLY A 78 9.00 -9.93 14.01
CA GLY A 78 7.91 -9.45 13.16
C GLY A 78 6.87 -10.49 12.82
N TYR A 79 5.85 -10.03 12.11
CA TYR A 79 4.77 -10.83 11.58
C TYR A 79 4.99 -11.13 10.09
N CYS A 80 4.63 -12.34 9.66
CA CYS A 80 4.53 -12.70 8.25
C CYS A 80 3.21 -13.42 7.97
N ASP A 81 2.53 -13.04 6.87
CA ASP A 81 1.40 -13.80 6.36
C ASP A 81 1.81 -15.28 6.18
N PRO A 82 1.11 -16.23 6.81
CA PRO A 82 1.45 -17.64 6.73
C PRO A 82 1.49 -18.19 5.30
N LYS A 83 0.74 -17.62 4.36
CA LYS A 83 0.77 -18.02 2.94
C LYS A 83 2.06 -17.62 2.23
N LEU A 84 2.77 -16.61 2.73
CA LEU A 84 4.01 -16.11 2.15
C LEU A 84 5.25 -16.77 2.76
N TRP A 85 5.13 -17.22 4.02
CA TRP A 85 6.23 -17.73 4.79
C TRP A 85 7.01 -18.89 4.15
N PRO A 86 6.38 -19.91 3.54
CA PRO A 86 7.13 -21.00 2.90
C PRO A 86 8.14 -20.56 1.85
N ARG A 87 7.90 -19.42 1.20
CA ARG A 87 8.81 -18.84 0.19
C ARG A 87 9.94 -18.03 0.82
N LEU A 88 9.70 -17.43 1.96
CA LEU A 88 10.64 -16.53 2.64
C LEU A 88 11.52 -17.25 3.67
N ALA A 89 10.97 -18.27 4.33
CA ALA A 89 11.64 -19.00 5.41
C ALA A 89 13.08 -19.45 5.08
N PRO A 90 13.40 -19.93 3.88
CA PRO A 90 14.78 -20.36 3.57
C PRO A 90 15.82 -19.23 3.64
N ALA A 91 15.42 -17.96 3.50
CA ALA A 91 16.33 -16.83 3.60
C ALA A 91 16.50 -16.31 5.02
N PHE A 92 15.56 -16.62 5.93
CA PHE A 92 15.59 -16.15 7.31
C PHE A 92 16.43 -17.07 8.21
N GLY A 93 17.38 -16.49 8.93
CA GLY A 93 18.21 -17.22 9.90
C GLY A 93 17.56 -17.37 11.28
N PRO A 94 18.19 -18.13 12.18
CA PRO A 94 17.67 -18.42 13.52
C PRO A 94 17.61 -17.18 14.43
N GLU A 95 18.26 -16.10 14.07
CA GLU A 95 18.19 -14.83 14.80
C GLU A 95 16.85 -14.11 14.68
N PHE A 96 16.02 -14.48 13.68
CA PHE A 96 14.72 -13.87 13.49
C PHE A 96 13.61 -14.61 14.25
N THR A 97 12.74 -13.86 14.90
CA THR A 97 11.47 -14.35 15.44
C THR A 97 10.35 -13.89 14.51
N VAL A 98 9.80 -14.83 13.73
CA VAL A 98 8.73 -14.53 12.79
C VAL A 98 7.46 -15.24 13.23
N GLU A 99 6.45 -14.47 13.60
CA GLU A 99 5.15 -14.97 13.99
C GLU A 99 4.21 -15.03 12.77
N LEU A 100 3.48 -16.13 12.64
CA LEU A 100 2.54 -16.35 11.53
C LEU A 100 1.08 -16.02 11.92
N GLU A 101 0.84 -15.80 13.21
CA GLU A 101 -0.42 -15.30 13.74
C GLU A 101 -0.19 -13.93 14.35
N PHE A 102 -0.97 -12.94 13.89
CA PHE A 102 -0.85 -11.57 14.38
C PHE A 102 -1.63 -11.40 15.68
N ASP A 103 -0.91 -11.17 16.78
CA ASP A 103 -1.51 -10.88 18.09
C ASP A 103 -1.73 -9.36 18.26
N ARG A 104 -3.01 -8.96 18.27
CA ARG A 104 -3.40 -7.56 18.43
C ARG A 104 -3.05 -6.97 19.80
N THR A 105 -2.86 -7.81 20.83
CA THR A 105 -2.52 -7.35 22.19
C THR A 105 -1.04 -7.02 22.31
N ARG A 106 -0.22 -7.46 21.34
CA ARG A 106 1.23 -7.30 21.29
C ARG A 106 1.68 -6.52 20.06
N VAL A 107 0.83 -5.61 19.59
CA VAL A 107 1.06 -4.87 18.35
C VAL A 107 2.39 -4.11 18.32
N ASP A 108 2.83 -3.61 19.45
CA ASP A 108 4.06 -2.83 19.60
C ASP A 108 5.34 -3.69 19.60
N ASP A 109 5.21 -5.02 19.74
CA ASP A 109 6.35 -5.94 19.71
C ASP A 109 6.85 -6.18 18.28
N TYR A 110 5.98 -5.99 17.27
CA TYR A 110 6.33 -6.25 15.88
C TYR A 110 7.11 -5.11 15.27
N GLN A 111 8.37 -5.34 14.95
CA GLN A 111 9.23 -4.38 14.26
C GLN A 111 8.95 -4.35 12.75
N PHE A 112 8.58 -5.51 12.16
CA PHE A 112 8.19 -5.60 10.77
C PHE A 112 6.92 -6.43 10.57
N GLY A 113 6.23 -6.15 9.46
CA GLY A 113 5.08 -6.93 9.02
C GLY A 113 5.18 -7.24 7.53
N ILE A 114 5.08 -8.51 7.18
CA ILE A 114 5.15 -9.00 5.80
C ILE A 114 3.76 -9.42 5.35
N THR A 115 3.23 -8.74 4.35
CA THR A 115 1.88 -8.99 3.83
C THR A 115 1.86 -9.06 2.31
N ARG A 116 0.74 -9.51 1.74
CA ARG A 116 0.51 -9.56 0.30
C ARG A 116 -0.06 -8.24 -0.20
N ALA A 117 0.55 -7.64 -1.22
CA ALA A 117 -0.07 -6.57 -1.98
C ALA A 117 -0.96 -7.13 -3.11
N VAL A 118 -2.03 -6.44 -3.47
CA VAL A 118 -2.86 -6.75 -4.66
C VAL A 118 -2.11 -6.37 -5.92
N GLY A 119 -1.34 -5.30 -5.85
CA GLY A 119 -0.54 -4.80 -6.95
C GLY A 119 0.26 -3.57 -6.56
N ALA A 120 0.91 -2.98 -7.55
CA ALA A 120 1.61 -1.72 -7.43
C ALA A 120 1.34 -0.82 -8.64
N ILE A 121 1.49 0.49 -8.47
CA ILE A 121 1.32 1.50 -9.53
C ILE A 121 2.69 2.11 -9.79
N ALA A 122 3.23 1.87 -10.97
CA ALA A 122 4.57 2.29 -11.32
C ALA A 122 4.73 3.81 -11.37
N GLU A 123 3.79 4.53 -11.99
CA GLU A 123 3.89 5.98 -12.16
C GLU A 123 3.96 6.78 -10.84
N THR A 124 3.41 6.23 -9.75
CA THR A 124 3.35 6.89 -8.43
C THR A 124 4.22 6.23 -7.37
N GLY A 125 4.76 5.04 -7.64
CA GLY A 125 5.45 4.24 -6.62
C GLY A 125 4.53 3.76 -5.49
N THR A 126 3.25 3.52 -5.80
CA THR A 126 2.21 3.18 -4.83
C THR A 126 1.99 1.68 -4.78
N LEU A 127 1.90 1.12 -3.58
CA LEU A 127 1.42 -0.24 -3.33
C LEU A 127 -0.08 -0.23 -3.09
N ILE A 128 -0.76 -1.30 -3.52
CA ILE A 128 -2.20 -1.48 -3.34
C ILE A 128 -2.43 -2.63 -2.38
N LEU A 129 -3.09 -2.35 -1.26
CA LEU A 129 -3.51 -3.34 -0.27
C LEU A 129 -5.03 -3.46 -0.28
N SER A 130 -5.51 -4.69 -0.07
CA SER A 130 -6.93 -5.00 0.00
C SER A 130 -7.21 -5.85 1.23
N ASP A 131 -8.28 -5.57 1.95
CA ASP A 131 -8.70 -6.37 3.09
C ASP A 131 -9.08 -7.81 2.72
N THR A 132 -9.45 -8.05 1.48
CA THR A 132 -9.83 -9.38 0.99
C THR A 132 -8.62 -10.27 0.73
N THR A 133 -7.47 -9.70 0.40
CA THR A 133 -6.26 -10.42 0.00
C THR A 133 -5.06 -10.14 0.88
N THR A 134 -4.97 -8.96 1.49
CA THR A 134 -3.98 -8.65 2.51
C THR A 134 -4.40 -9.30 3.82
N SER A 135 -3.71 -10.32 4.25
CA SER A 135 -4.09 -11.23 5.31
C SER A 135 -4.42 -10.58 6.66
N ARG A 136 -3.74 -9.49 6.98
CA ARG A 136 -3.96 -8.71 8.21
C ARG A 136 -3.63 -7.25 7.98
N ARG A 137 -4.64 -6.37 7.97
CA ARG A 137 -4.46 -4.92 7.83
C ARG A 137 -3.51 -4.37 8.90
N LEU A 138 -3.66 -4.78 10.16
CA LEU A 138 -2.77 -4.35 11.23
C LEU A 138 -1.33 -4.83 11.03
N GLY A 139 -1.12 -6.03 10.48
CA GLY A 139 0.21 -6.51 10.12
C GLY A 139 0.91 -5.66 9.06
N ALA A 140 0.13 -4.93 8.25
CA ALA A 140 0.67 -3.98 7.26
C ALA A 140 0.87 -2.58 7.82
N LEU A 141 0.03 -2.12 8.75
CA LEU A 141 -0.06 -0.71 9.13
C LEU A 141 0.51 -0.38 10.51
N ALA A 142 0.64 -1.38 11.41
CA ALA A 142 1.12 -1.13 12.77
C ALA A 142 2.64 -1.26 12.94
N PRO A 143 3.33 -2.28 12.38
CA PRO A 143 4.78 -2.41 12.53
C PRO A 143 5.54 -1.24 11.93
N TRP A 144 6.72 -0.96 12.47
CA TRP A 144 7.59 0.11 11.96
C TRP A 144 7.99 -0.10 10.49
N VAL A 145 8.20 -1.36 10.08
CA VAL A 145 8.54 -1.72 8.70
C VAL A 145 7.39 -2.51 8.08
N HIS A 146 6.81 -2.01 7.02
CA HIS A 146 5.89 -2.79 6.19
C HIS A 146 6.59 -3.33 4.95
N ILE A 147 6.53 -4.64 4.74
CA ILE A 147 7.04 -5.34 3.57
C ILE A 147 5.85 -5.91 2.80
N ALA A 148 5.63 -5.41 1.60
CA ALA A 148 4.57 -5.86 0.72
C ALA A 148 5.13 -6.76 -0.37
N LEU A 149 4.66 -8.02 -0.44
CA LEU A 149 5.05 -8.96 -1.49
C LEU A 149 4.08 -8.85 -2.66
N LEU A 150 4.63 -8.82 -3.87
CA LEU A 150 3.86 -8.80 -5.12
C LEU A 150 4.63 -9.52 -6.23
N ARG A 151 3.94 -9.87 -7.32
CA ARG A 151 4.55 -10.42 -8.52
C ARG A 151 4.81 -9.32 -9.54
N ARG A 152 5.73 -9.56 -10.46
CA ARG A 152 6.10 -8.59 -11.51
C ARG A 152 4.90 -8.20 -12.39
N GLU A 153 4.06 -9.15 -12.73
CA GLU A 153 2.85 -8.94 -13.53
C GLU A 153 1.74 -8.15 -12.82
N GLU A 154 1.87 -7.92 -11.53
CA GLU A 154 0.95 -7.11 -10.72
C GLU A 154 1.39 -5.65 -10.60
N VAL A 155 2.49 -5.28 -11.26
CA VAL A 155 2.94 -3.89 -11.36
C VAL A 155 2.23 -3.24 -12.55
N LEU A 156 1.28 -2.37 -12.24
CA LEU A 156 0.47 -1.64 -13.21
C LEU A 156 1.19 -0.35 -13.61
N ALA A 157 1.00 0.06 -14.86
CA ALA A 157 1.66 1.27 -15.34
C ALA A 157 1.15 2.53 -14.64
N ASN A 158 -0.17 2.68 -14.51
CA ASN A 158 -0.80 3.92 -14.06
C ASN A 158 -2.03 3.70 -13.18
N VAL A 159 -2.53 4.80 -12.60
CA VAL A 159 -3.70 4.81 -11.72
C VAL A 159 -4.96 4.31 -12.43
N ALA A 160 -5.14 4.63 -13.72
CA ALA A 160 -6.33 4.21 -14.46
C ALA A 160 -6.42 2.67 -14.58
N GLN A 161 -5.29 2.00 -14.82
CA GLN A 161 -5.23 0.53 -14.81
C GLN A 161 -5.53 -0.04 -13.42
N ALA A 162 -5.04 0.61 -12.37
CA ALA A 162 -5.30 0.19 -10.99
C ALA A 162 -6.78 0.28 -10.63
N VAL A 163 -7.42 1.40 -10.96
CA VAL A 163 -8.86 1.59 -10.72
C VAL A 163 -9.69 0.55 -11.47
N ALA A 164 -9.33 0.23 -12.71
CA ALA A 164 -10.01 -0.80 -13.49
C ALA A 164 -9.88 -2.21 -12.88
N LEU A 165 -8.76 -2.50 -12.20
CA LEU A 165 -8.49 -3.79 -11.55
C LEU A 165 -9.28 -3.96 -10.24
N LEU A 166 -9.49 -2.89 -9.49
CA LEU A 166 -9.97 -2.97 -8.09
C LEU A 166 -11.44 -3.35 -7.95
N GLY A 167 -12.25 -3.17 -8.99
CA GLY A 167 -13.67 -3.55 -8.98
C GLY A 167 -14.42 -2.95 -7.80
N ASP A 168 -15.23 -3.79 -7.15
CA ASP A 168 -16.11 -3.42 -6.03
C ASP A 168 -15.48 -3.70 -4.63
N ASP A 169 -14.17 -3.84 -4.53
CA ASP A 169 -13.54 -4.05 -3.21
C ASP A 169 -13.79 -2.83 -2.31
N PRO A 170 -14.49 -3.01 -1.17
CA PRO A 170 -14.93 -1.91 -0.32
C PRO A 170 -13.80 -1.26 0.48
N ASN A 171 -12.63 -1.93 0.57
CA ASN A 171 -11.55 -1.52 1.48
C ASN A 171 -10.18 -1.64 0.81
N ILE A 172 -9.88 -0.69 -0.05
CA ILE A 172 -8.56 -0.54 -0.69
C ILE A 172 -7.75 0.51 0.05
N ILE A 173 -6.48 0.19 0.29
CA ILE A 173 -5.51 1.13 0.86
C ILE A 173 -4.41 1.35 -0.18
N TRP A 174 -4.15 2.60 -0.51
CA TRP A 174 -3.07 3.03 -1.39
C TRP A 174 -1.93 3.55 -0.54
N VAL A 175 -0.78 2.87 -0.62
CA VAL A 175 0.39 3.16 0.20
C VAL A 175 1.48 3.73 -0.69
N THR A 176 1.72 5.03 -0.57
CA THR A 176 2.74 5.75 -1.35
C THR A 176 3.87 6.18 -0.42
N GLY A 177 4.80 5.26 -0.19
CA GLY A 177 5.90 5.45 0.76
C GLY A 177 5.49 5.32 2.24
N PRO A 178 6.40 5.64 3.17
CA PRO A 178 6.16 5.63 4.62
C PRO A 178 5.03 6.57 5.04
N SER A 179 4.44 6.29 6.22
CA SER A 179 3.50 7.21 6.85
C SER A 179 4.17 8.55 7.14
N LYS A 180 3.53 9.64 6.73
CA LYS A 180 4.06 11.01 6.91
C LYS A 180 3.03 11.90 7.57
N THR A 181 3.47 12.63 8.58
CA THR A 181 2.68 13.66 9.26
C THR A 181 3.42 14.99 9.16
N ALA A 182 2.72 16.04 8.79
CA ALA A 182 3.26 17.40 8.85
C ALA A 182 2.94 17.99 10.22
N ASP A 183 3.97 18.44 10.95
CA ASP A 183 3.79 19.25 12.16
C ASP A 183 3.36 20.67 11.79
N VAL A 184 2.86 21.41 12.79
CA VAL A 184 2.44 22.84 12.67
C VAL A 184 3.57 23.72 12.11
N GLU A 185 4.82 23.33 12.34
CA GLU A 185 6.01 24.02 11.83
C GLU A 185 6.43 23.60 10.41
N GLY A 186 5.67 22.72 9.75
CA GLY A 186 5.96 22.24 8.40
C GLY A 186 7.04 21.14 8.32
N ILE A 187 7.46 20.60 9.46
CA ILE A 187 8.43 19.50 9.54
C ILE A 187 7.68 18.19 9.24
N LEU A 188 8.15 17.46 8.23
CA LEU A 188 7.63 16.11 7.92
C LEU A 188 8.25 15.09 8.87
N ILE A 189 7.40 14.41 9.63
CA ILE A 189 7.79 13.29 10.52
C ILE A 189 7.26 12.00 9.93
N GLU A 190 8.14 11.00 9.76
CA GLU A 190 7.76 9.67 9.26
C GLU A 190 7.46 8.71 10.41
N GLY A 191 6.49 7.80 10.21
CA GLY A 191 6.22 6.70 11.13
C GLY A 191 5.36 7.02 12.34
N VAL A 192 4.70 8.17 12.41
CA VAL A 192 3.86 8.55 13.58
C VAL A 192 2.54 7.78 13.60
N HIS A 193 1.88 7.63 12.45
CA HIS A 193 0.54 7.02 12.34
C HIS A 193 0.53 5.77 11.45
N GLY A 194 1.67 5.15 11.25
CA GLY A 194 1.84 3.95 10.43
C GLY A 194 3.32 3.66 10.20
N PRO A 195 3.66 2.74 9.29
CA PRO A 195 5.05 2.34 9.06
C PRO A 195 5.98 3.51 8.72
N GLY A 196 7.11 3.58 9.40
CA GLY A 196 8.20 4.51 9.07
C GLY A 196 9.08 4.00 7.93
N ARG A 197 8.89 2.75 7.50
CA ARG A 197 9.58 2.14 6.36
C ARG A 197 8.61 1.35 5.52
N GLN A 198 8.63 1.59 4.21
CA GLN A 198 7.83 0.87 3.22
C GLN A 198 8.75 0.14 2.23
N ILE A 199 8.58 -1.17 2.12
CA ILE A 199 9.38 -2.03 1.25
C ILE A 199 8.43 -2.82 0.33
N ALA A 200 8.71 -2.84 -0.95
CA ALA A 200 8.11 -3.74 -1.92
C ALA A 200 9.11 -4.85 -2.25
N LEU A 201 8.69 -6.11 -2.15
CA LEU A 201 9.52 -7.26 -2.51
C LEU A 201 8.86 -8.05 -3.62
N LEU A 202 9.57 -8.23 -4.74
CA LEU A 202 9.11 -9.13 -5.80
C LEU A 202 9.15 -10.58 -5.34
N MET A 203 8.05 -11.29 -5.66
CA MET A 203 8.05 -12.75 -5.64
C MET A 203 8.43 -13.25 -7.04
N GLY A 204 9.48 -14.01 -7.15
CA GLY A 204 9.83 -14.77 -8.34
C GLY A 204 8.83 -15.89 -8.63
#